data_c406c0084be4ee3c799f3b3259a150f6
#
_entry.id   c406c0084be4ee3c799f3b3259a150f6
#
_cell.length_a   1.000
_cell.length_b   1.000
_cell.length_c   1.000
_cell.angle_alpha   90.00
_cell.angle_beta   90.00
_cell.angle_gamma   90.00
#
_symmetry.space_group_name_H-M   'P 1'
#
loop_
_entity.id
_entity.type
_entity.pdbx_description
1 polymer ?
#
loop_
_entity_poly.entity_id
_entity_poly.type
_entity_poly.pdbx_seq_one_letter_code
_entity_poly.pdbx_strand_id
1 'polypeptide(L)' 'MIQIPKIDEVIAEANAKKITAYRIAKDTRLSTQTVYAYFKGERVSVRTQERIINYINRS' A
#
# COMPACT_ATOMS: atom_id res chain seq x y z
N MET A 1 -16.78 6.10 11.01
CA MET A 1 -16.65 5.98 9.55
C MET A 1 -15.17 5.93 9.18
N ILE A 2 -14.76 4.86 8.54
CA ILE A 2 -13.36 4.70 8.16
C ILE A 2 -13.13 5.41 6.85
N GLN A 3 -12.26 6.40 6.87
CA GLN A 3 -11.84 7.07 5.65
C GLN A 3 -10.61 6.36 5.10
N ILE A 4 -10.75 5.82 3.91
CA ILE A 4 -9.62 5.22 3.22
C ILE A 4 -8.90 6.35 2.48
N PRO A 5 -7.61 6.58 2.77
CA PRO A 5 -6.87 7.64 2.07
C PRO A 5 -6.87 7.38 0.58
N LYS A 6 -6.83 8.45 -0.20
CA LYS A 6 -6.70 8.31 -1.64
C LYS A 6 -5.37 7.64 -1.96
N ILE A 7 -5.38 6.79 -2.98
CA ILE A 7 -4.19 6.06 -3.36
C ILE A 7 -3.00 6.99 -3.64
N ASP A 8 -3.27 8.16 -4.21
CA ASP A 8 -2.20 9.14 -4.49
C ASP A 8 -1.49 9.58 -3.21
N GLU A 9 -2.24 9.76 -2.14
CA GLU A 9 -1.66 10.16 -0.86
C GLU A 9 -0.82 9.03 -0.27
N VAL A 10 -1.29 7.79 -0.40
CA VAL A 10 -0.55 6.64 0.10
C VAL A 10 0.76 6.47 -0.67
N ILE A 11 0.70 6.61 -1.99
CA ILE A 11 1.89 6.51 -2.83
C ILE A 11 2.89 7.61 -2.48
N ALA A 12 2.41 8.83 -2.32
CA ALA A 12 3.27 9.96 -1.96
C ALA A 12 3.95 9.73 -0.62
N GLU A 13 3.23 9.19 0.35
CA GLU A 13 3.81 8.91 1.66
C GLU A 13 4.86 7.81 1.57
N ALA A 14 4.58 6.76 0.80
CA ALA A 14 5.54 5.68 0.61
C ALA A 14 6.82 6.21 -0.04
N ASN A 15 6.67 7.07 -1.06
CA ASN A 15 7.84 7.67 -1.71
C ASN A 15 8.63 8.56 -0.76
N ALA A 16 7.93 9.33 0.07
CA ALA A 16 8.59 10.18 1.04
C ALA A 16 9.41 9.37 2.06
N LYS A 17 8.92 8.18 2.39
CA LYS A 17 9.61 7.28 3.32
C LYS A 17 10.55 6.32 2.62
N LYS A 18 10.65 6.41 1.30
CA LYS A 18 11.50 5.55 0.47
C LYS A 18 11.14 4.07 0.60
N ILE A 19 9.84 3.79 0.70
CA ILE A 19 9.32 2.44 0.78
C ILE A 19 8.93 1.98 -0.61
N THR A 20 9.49 0.85 -1.06
CA THR A 20 9.17 0.30 -2.38
C THR A 20 8.03 -0.69 -2.28
N ALA A 21 7.33 -0.93 -3.40
CA ALA A 21 6.28 -1.93 -3.46
C ALA A 21 6.82 -3.32 -3.11
N TYR A 22 8.03 -3.62 -3.57
CA TYR A 22 8.66 -4.90 -3.26
C TYR A 22 8.81 -5.08 -1.74
N ARG A 23 9.28 -4.04 -1.07
CA ARG A 23 9.48 -4.10 0.39
C ARG A 23 8.16 -4.27 1.11
N ILE A 24 7.11 -3.57 0.65
CA ILE A 24 5.79 -3.72 1.24
C ILE A 24 5.30 -5.16 1.10
N ALA A 25 5.42 -5.71 -0.10
CA ALA A 25 4.97 -7.08 -0.36
C ALA A 25 5.72 -8.07 0.52
N LYS A 26 7.03 -7.91 0.64
CA LYS A 26 7.84 -8.80 1.44
C LYS A 26 7.46 -8.76 2.92
N ASP A 27 7.29 -7.57 3.46
CA ASP A 27 7.04 -7.41 4.89
C ASP A 27 5.60 -7.72 5.28
N THR A 28 4.65 -7.49 4.38
CA THR A 28 3.24 -7.78 4.63
C THR A 28 2.84 -9.19 4.19
N ARG A 29 3.76 -9.88 3.53
CA ARG A 29 3.52 -11.21 2.97
C ARG A 29 2.43 -11.22 1.89
N LEU A 30 2.24 -10.09 1.25
CA LEU A 30 1.38 -10.00 0.08
C LEU A 30 2.21 -10.30 -1.16
N SER A 31 1.53 -10.67 -2.26
CA SER A 31 2.26 -10.88 -3.50
C SER A 31 2.69 -9.54 -4.07
N THR A 32 3.84 -9.51 -4.74
CA THR A 32 4.34 -8.30 -5.35
C THR A 32 3.34 -7.76 -6.37
N GLN A 33 2.70 -8.67 -7.12
CA GLN A 33 1.71 -8.28 -8.11
C GLN A 33 0.54 -7.53 -7.46
N THR A 34 0.10 -8.00 -6.29
CA THR A 34 -1.01 -7.37 -5.59
C THR A 34 -0.65 -5.95 -5.16
N VAL A 35 0.56 -5.76 -4.65
CA VAL A 35 1.00 -4.43 -4.21
C VAL A 35 1.15 -3.50 -5.42
N TYR A 36 1.73 -3.98 -6.51
CA TYR A 36 1.83 -3.19 -7.73
C TYR A 36 0.46 -2.83 -8.30
N ALA A 37 -0.48 -3.79 -8.25
CA ALA A 37 -1.84 -3.52 -8.71
C ALA A 37 -2.46 -2.37 -7.91
N TYR A 38 -2.28 -2.38 -6.59
CA TYR A 38 -2.77 -1.30 -5.76
C TYR A 38 -2.15 0.04 -6.16
N PHE A 39 -0.86 0.06 -6.40
CA PHE A 39 -0.16 1.29 -6.77
C PHE A 39 -0.55 1.79 -8.16
N LYS A 40 -0.99 0.90 -9.03
CA LYS A 40 -1.48 1.30 -10.36
C LYS A 40 -2.91 1.81 -10.32
N GLY A 41 -3.57 1.74 -9.17
CA GLY A 41 -4.95 2.15 -9.06
C GLY A 41 -5.94 1.06 -9.40
N GLU A 42 -5.48 -0.18 -9.56
CA GLU A 42 -6.37 -1.30 -9.82
C GLU A 42 -7.12 -1.68 -8.55
N ARG A 43 -8.26 -2.34 -8.73
CA ARG A 43 -9.08 -2.73 -7.60
C ARG A 43 -8.46 -3.89 -6.84
N VAL A 44 -8.23 -3.70 -5.55
CA VAL A 44 -7.79 -4.76 -4.66
C VAL A 44 -8.73 -4.80 -3.47
N SER A 45 -8.72 -5.89 -2.71
CA SER A 45 -9.62 -6.03 -1.57
C SER A 45 -9.32 -4.98 -0.51
N VAL A 46 -10.34 -4.63 0.26
CA VAL A 46 -10.20 -3.63 1.33
C VAL A 46 -9.16 -4.10 2.35
N ARG A 47 -9.16 -5.38 2.65
CA ARG A 47 -8.19 -5.94 3.59
C ARG A 47 -6.75 -5.73 3.10
N THR A 48 -6.51 -5.94 1.81
CA THR A 48 -5.19 -5.71 1.23
C THR A 48 -4.81 -4.25 1.32
N GLN A 49 -5.74 -3.36 1.01
CA GLN A 49 -5.49 -1.92 1.11
C GLN A 49 -5.12 -1.53 2.53
N GLU A 50 -5.84 -2.05 3.51
CA GLU A 50 -5.57 -1.74 4.91
C GLU A 50 -4.18 -2.20 5.33
N ARG A 51 -3.78 -3.38 4.89
CA ARG A 51 -2.45 -3.89 5.22
C ARG A 51 -1.35 -2.99 4.66
N ILE A 52 -1.50 -2.56 3.42
CA ILE A 52 -0.53 -1.69 2.79
C ILE A 52 -0.47 -0.34 3.50
N ILE A 53 -1.64 0.25 3.75
CA ILE A 53 -1.72 1.55 4.40
C ILE A 53 -1.14 1.50 5.81
N ASN A 54 -1.48 0.48 6.58
CA ASN A 54 -0.96 0.33 7.94
C ASN A 54 0.55 0.15 7.95
N TYR A 55 1.07 -0.61 7.00
CA TYR A 55 2.51 -0.80 6.91
C TYR A 55 3.22 0.53 6.66
N ILE A 56 2.72 1.31 5.73
CA ILE A 56 3.32 2.60 5.39
C ILE A 56 3.24 3.56 6.58
N ASN A 57 2.10 3.57 7.28
CA ASN A 57 1.93 4.46 8.43
C ASN A 57 2.85 4.10 9.59
N ARG A 58 3.21 2.83 9.71
CA ARG A 58 4.09 2.36 10.77
C ARG A 58 5.57 2.57 10.48
N SER A 59 5.88 2.79 9.26
CA SER A 59 7.29 2.90 8.83
C SER A 59 7.89 4.27 9.13
#